data_54f1d3dc9136a76f38e57c4a8d5d409d
#
_entry.id   54f1d3dc9136a76f38e57c4a8d5d409d
#
_cell.length_a   1.000
_cell.length_b   1.000
_cell.length_c   1.000
_cell.angle_alpha   90.00
_cell.angle_beta   90.00
_cell.angle_gamma   90.00
#
_symmetry.space_group_name_H-M   'P 1'
#
loop_
_entity.id
_entity.type
_entity.pdbx_description
1 polymer ?
#
loop_
_entity_poly.entity_id
_entity_poly.type
_entity_poly.pdbx_seq_one_letter_code
_entity_poly.pdbx_strand_id
1 'polypeptide(L)'
;RLPTEFEWEAVARGQEGEAPAHDPAGGNQLDRAAPPLPTGGTDLFGDCWQFTRSGYLPYPRFQPAAGAVGEYNGKFMSGQFVLKGASCATARCHSRASYRNFFYPHQRWQFTGLRLAKDI
;
A
#
# COMPACT_ATOMS: atom_id res chain seq x y z
N ARG A 1 -7.33 -3.05 -15.88
CA ARG A 1 -7.75 -2.05 -14.88
C ARG A 1 -6.90 -2.13 -13.62
N LEU A 2 -6.94 -1.12 -12.76
CA LEU A 2 -6.43 -1.23 -11.40
C LEU A 2 -7.37 -2.10 -10.55
N PRO A 3 -6.86 -2.90 -9.61
CA PRO A 3 -7.70 -3.61 -8.66
C PRO A 3 -8.36 -2.62 -7.67
N THR A 4 -9.45 -3.03 -7.09
CA THR A 4 -9.95 -2.39 -5.87
C THR A 4 -9.06 -2.77 -4.69
N GLU A 5 -9.11 -2.00 -3.60
CA GLU A 5 -8.38 -2.35 -2.38
C GLU A 5 -8.81 -3.72 -1.83
N PHE A 6 -10.08 -4.08 -1.99
CA PHE A 6 -10.61 -5.37 -1.50
C PHE A 6 -10.12 -6.55 -2.33
N GLU A 7 -10.06 -6.41 -3.66
CA GLU A 7 -9.50 -7.44 -4.54
C GLU A 7 -8.01 -7.64 -4.24
N TRP A 8 -7.27 -6.56 -4.07
CA TRP A 8 -5.86 -6.60 -3.72
C TRP A 8 -5.65 -7.30 -2.37
N GLU A 9 -6.42 -6.92 -1.35
CA GLU A 9 -6.32 -7.48 -0.01
C GLU A 9 -6.69 -8.96 0.03
N ALA A 10 -7.71 -9.37 -0.73
CA ALA A 10 -8.11 -10.77 -0.82
C ALA A 10 -6.98 -11.68 -1.33
N VAL A 11 -6.22 -11.20 -2.32
CA VAL A 11 -5.05 -11.92 -2.84
C VAL A 11 -3.87 -11.89 -1.86
N ALA A 12 -3.68 -10.77 -1.17
CA ALA A 12 -2.52 -10.56 -0.31
C ALA A 12 -2.60 -11.28 1.06
N ARG A 13 -3.80 -11.59 1.55
CA ARG A 13 -3.99 -12.22 2.88
C ARG A 13 -3.25 -13.54 3.07
N GLY A 14 -3.00 -14.29 2.02
CA GLY A 14 -2.24 -15.53 2.07
C GLY A 14 -0.72 -15.34 2.08
N GLN A 15 -0.24 -14.11 1.94
CA GLN A 15 1.18 -13.79 1.74
C GLN A 15 1.76 -12.87 2.83
N GLU A 16 1.00 -12.54 3.86
CA GLU A 16 1.40 -11.58 4.91
C GLU A 16 2.66 -11.99 5.67
N GLY A 17 2.88 -13.29 5.85
CA GLY A 17 4.07 -13.82 6.53
C GLY A 17 5.31 -13.86 5.65
N GLU A 18 5.17 -13.73 4.36
CA GLU A 18 6.25 -13.80 3.36
C GLU A 18 6.68 -12.40 2.87
N ALA A 19 6.08 -11.36 3.42
CA ALA A 19 6.35 -10.00 3.01
C ALA A 19 7.80 -9.61 3.26
N PRO A 20 8.63 -9.50 2.22
CA PRO A 20 10.03 -9.13 2.34
C PRO A 20 10.24 -7.64 2.52
N ALA A 21 9.22 -6.90 2.93
CA ALA A 21 9.38 -5.49 3.25
C ALA A 21 10.49 -5.35 4.30
N HIS A 22 11.70 -5.18 3.88
CA HIS A 22 12.95 -5.23 4.61
C HIS A 22 13.38 -6.63 5.10
N ASP A 23 13.80 -7.45 4.18
CA ASP A 23 14.85 -8.40 4.52
C ASP A 23 16.15 -7.59 4.68
N PRO A 24 16.74 -7.50 5.88
CA PRO A 24 18.04 -6.84 6.04
C PRO A 24 19.13 -7.43 5.15
N ALA A 25 18.93 -8.64 4.65
CA ALA A 25 19.88 -9.34 3.79
C ALA A 25 19.61 -9.19 2.28
N GLY A 26 18.46 -8.71 1.85
CA GLY A 26 18.08 -8.78 0.43
C GLY A 26 17.24 -7.64 -0.15
N GLY A 27 16.79 -6.68 0.64
CA GLY A 27 15.94 -5.58 0.15
C GLY A 27 16.71 -4.35 -0.32
N ASN A 28 16.04 -3.45 -1.02
CA ASN A 28 16.54 -2.11 -1.27
C ASN A 28 16.41 -1.28 0.01
N GLN A 29 17.53 -1.09 0.71
CA GLN A 29 17.59 -0.38 2.00
C GLN A 29 17.79 1.13 1.84
N LEU A 30 17.70 1.67 0.63
CA LEU A 30 17.97 3.08 0.32
C LEU A 30 19.42 3.53 0.57
N ASP A 31 20.32 2.60 0.84
CA ASP A 31 21.76 2.86 0.98
C ASP A 31 22.42 3.16 -0.36
N ARG A 32 21.78 2.78 -1.44
CA ARG A 32 22.19 3.03 -2.82
C ARG A 32 20.97 3.17 -3.73
N ALA A 33 21.12 3.94 -4.79
CA ALA A 33 20.12 4.02 -5.83
C ALA A 33 19.99 2.66 -6.53
N ALA A 34 18.81 2.08 -6.51
CA ALA A 34 18.51 0.85 -7.22
C ALA A 34 17.08 0.94 -7.81
N PRO A 35 16.84 0.38 -9.01
CA PRO A 35 15.48 0.26 -9.51
C PRO A 35 14.69 -0.70 -8.61
N PRO A 36 13.34 -0.59 -8.64
CA PRO A 36 12.49 -1.61 -8.04
C PRO A 36 12.86 -2.99 -8.59
N LEU A 37 12.86 -3.99 -7.72
CA LEU A 37 13.13 -5.36 -8.16
C LEU A 37 12.07 -5.82 -9.16
N PRO A 38 12.46 -6.53 -10.23
CA PRO A 38 11.48 -7.13 -11.12
C PRO A 38 10.70 -8.16 -10.32
N THR A 39 9.43 -7.87 -10.10
CA THR A 39 8.56 -8.76 -9.36
C THR A 39 8.24 -9.99 -10.21
N GLY A 40 8.45 -11.17 -9.68
CA GLY A 40 8.05 -12.44 -10.31
C GLY A 40 6.54 -12.65 -10.39
N GLY A 41 5.76 -11.59 -10.17
CA GLY A 41 4.31 -11.58 -10.25
C GLY A 41 3.60 -11.81 -8.91
N THR A 42 4.28 -12.28 -7.88
CA THR A 42 3.69 -12.61 -6.57
C THR A 42 4.05 -11.62 -5.46
N ASP A 43 5.10 -10.81 -5.64
CA ASP A 43 5.56 -9.88 -4.61
C ASP A 43 4.58 -8.70 -4.46
N LEU A 44 3.71 -8.83 -3.51
CA LEU A 44 2.70 -7.81 -3.20
C LEU A 44 3.20 -6.76 -2.21
N PHE A 45 4.29 -7.05 -1.52
CA PHE A 45 4.87 -6.19 -0.49
C PHE A 45 6.33 -5.88 -0.78
N GLY A 46 6.78 -4.66 -0.50
CA GLY A 46 8.20 -4.36 -0.34
C GLY A 46 8.80 -3.33 -1.29
N ASP A 47 8.57 -3.36 -2.58
CA ASP A 47 9.21 -2.41 -3.51
C ASP A 47 8.52 -1.05 -3.55
N CYS A 48 7.26 -1.07 -3.93
CA CYS A 48 6.45 0.13 -4.09
C CYS A 48 5.05 -0.08 -3.53
N TRP A 49 4.50 0.96 -2.93
CA TRP A 49 3.06 1.03 -2.68
C TRP A 49 2.30 0.96 -3.99
N GLN A 50 1.27 0.14 -4.05
CA GLN A 50 0.51 -0.11 -5.27
C GLN A 50 -0.81 0.65 -5.24
N PHE A 51 -1.00 1.54 -6.20
CA PHE A 51 -2.26 2.25 -6.37
C PHE A 51 -3.40 1.28 -6.67
N THR A 52 -4.50 1.49 -5.98
CA THR A 52 -5.77 0.85 -6.30
C THR A 52 -6.72 1.86 -6.95
N ARG A 53 -7.82 1.38 -7.52
CA ARG A 53 -8.88 2.26 -8.00
C ARG A 53 -9.84 2.71 -6.90
N SER A 54 -9.64 2.26 -5.66
CA SER A 54 -10.49 2.65 -4.53
C SER A 54 -10.15 4.03 -4.02
N GLY A 55 -11.14 4.91 -3.93
CA GLY A 55 -11.00 6.15 -3.19
C GLY A 55 -10.77 5.89 -1.70
N TYR A 56 -9.98 6.73 -1.05
CA TYR A 56 -9.81 6.65 0.39
C TYR A 56 -11.07 7.18 1.09
N LEU A 57 -11.98 6.26 1.39
CA LEU A 57 -13.27 6.51 2.00
C LEU A 57 -13.39 5.76 3.34
N PRO A 58 -14.23 6.24 4.27
CA PRO A 58 -14.47 5.51 5.50
C PRO A 58 -15.14 4.17 5.23
N TYR A 59 -14.78 3.16 6.02
CA TYR A 59 -15.52 1.91 6.04
C TYR A 59 -16.93 2.11 6.61
N PRO A 60 -17.90 1.25 6.25
CA PRO A 60 -19.23 1.30 6.85
C PRO A 60 -19.16 1.33 8.38
N ARG A 61 -19.94 2.21 8.99
CA ARG A 61 -19.97 2.44 10.44
C ARG A 61 -18.71 3.09 11.04
N PHE A 62 -17.82 3.60 10.23
CA PHE A 62 -16.68 4.37 10.74
C PHE A 62 -17.19 5.59 11.52
N GLN A 63 -16.66 5.76 12.72
CA GLN A 63 -16.86 6.96 13.52
C GLN A 63 -15.48 7.50 13.91
N PRO A 64 -15.18 8.77 13.60
CA PRO A 64 -13.93 9.36 14.04
C PRO A 64 -13.81 9.31 15.57
N ALA A 65 -12.66 8.91 16.07
CA ALA A 65 -12.37 9.03 17.49
C ALA A 65 -12.36 10.51 17.91
N ALA A 66 -12.69 10.79 19.14
CA ALA A 66 -12.56 12.15 19.66
C ALA A 66 -11.09 12.60 19.71
N GLY A 67 -10.85 13.87 19.41
CA GLY A 67 -9.50 14.45 19.47
C GLY A 67 -8.65 14.24 18.22
N ALA A 68 -7.35 14.49 18.33
CA ALA A 68 -6.41 14.56 17.22
C ALA A 68 -6.33 13.29 16.36
N VAL A 69 -6.52 12.11 16.96
CA VAL A 69 -6.49 10.82 16.22
C VAL A 69 -7.64 10.74 15.22
N GLY A 70 -8.84 11.19 15.59
CA GLY A 70 -9.98 11.19 14.70
C GLY A 70 -9.85 12.24 13.59
N GLU A 71 -9.27 13.39 13.89
CA GLU A 71 -9.00 14.42 12.90
C GLU A 71 -8.02 13.97 11.82
N TYR A 72 -7.01 13.19 12.19
CA TYR A 72 -5.98 12.76 11.25
C TYR A 72 -6.56 11.96 10.08
N ASN A 73 -7.38 10.96 10.36
CA ASN A 73 -7.92 10.11 9.30
C ASN A 73 -9.06 10.79 8.53
N GLY A 74 -10.02 11.38 9.23
CA GLY A 74 -11.24 11.88 8.61
C GLY A 74 -11.02 12.98 7.57
N LYS A 75 -10.15 13.94 7.86
CA LYS A 75 -9.89 15.08 6.96
C LYS A 75 -9.15 14.71 5.67
N PHE A 76 -8.47 13.56 5.65
CA PHE A 76 -7.75 13.09 4.46
C PHE A 76 -8.61 12.23 3.51
N MET A 77 -9.84 11.90 3.90
CA MET A 77 -10.76 11.10 3.09
C MET A 77 -11.45 11.92 2.01
N SER A 78 -10.66 12.63 1.19
CA SER A 78 -11.19 13.43 0.08
C SER A 78 -10.18 13.47 -1.06
N GLY A 79 -10.56 12.93 -2.21
CA GLY A 79 -9.77 12.98 -3.44
C GLY A 79 -8.51 12.11 -3.47
N GLN A 80 -8.21 11.38 -2.40
CA GLN A 80 -7.08 10.48 -2.32
C GLN A 80 -7.49 9.05 -2.69
N PHE A 81 -6.52 8.27 -3.16
CA PHE A 81 -6.70 6.87 -3.48
C PHE A 81 -5.97 5.98 -2.47
N VAL A 82 -6.54 4.80 -2.25
CA VAL A 82 -5.90 3.80 -1.40
C VAL A 82 -4.73 3.17 -2.13
N LEU A 83 -3.61 3.08 -1.43
CA LEU A 83 -2.45 2.30 -1.84
C LEU A 83 -2.26 1.13 -0.89
N LYS A 84 -1.86 0.01 -1.44
CA LYS A 84 -1.69 -1.25 -0.72
C LYS A 84 -0.26 -1.79 -0.86
N GLY A 85 0.10 -2.73 -0.01
CA GLY A 85 1.42 -3.33 0.01
C GLY A 85 2.36 -2.63 0.97
N ALA A 86 3.54 -2.34 0.51
CA ALA A 86 4.57 -1.62 1.22
C ALA A 86 5.60 -1.12 0.23
N SER A 87 6.46 -0.20 0.62
CA SER A 87 7.62 0.20 -0.16
C SER A 87 8.91 -0.30 0.47
N CYS A 88 10.01 -0.15 -0.25
CA CYS A 88 11.35 -0.41 0.27
C CYS A 88 11.70 0.41 1.52
N ALA A 89 11.02 1.53 1.74
CA ALA A 89 11.18 2.38 2.91
C ALA A 89 10.25 2.02 4.08
N THR A 90 9.40 1.01 3.93
CA THR A 90 8.42 0.63 4.94
C THR A 90 9.01 -0.39 5.92
N ALA A 91 8.94 -0.11 7.21
CA ALA A 91 9.39 -1.05 8.23
C ALA A 91 8.56 -2.35 8.19
N ARG A 92 9.22 -3.49 8.35
CA ARG A 92 8.62 -4.83 8.26
C ARG A 92 7.36 -4.98 9.13
N CYS A 93 7.42 -4.52 10.38
CA CYS A 93 6.29 -4.61 11.32
C CYS A 93 5.09 -3.73 10.93
N HIS A 94 5.27 -2.84 9.96
CA HIS A 94 4.22 -1.94 9.46
C HIS A 94 3.54 -2.47 8.19
N SER A 95 3.98 -3.61 7.68
CA SER A 95 3.53 -4.21 6.43
C SER A 95 2.49 -5.29 6.70
N ARG A 96 1.25 -5.08 6.29
CA ARG A 96 0.16 -6.05 6.38
C ARG A 96 -0.88 -5.81 5.28
N ALA A 97 -1.61 -6.84 4.90
CA ALA A 97 -2.61 -6.76 3.83
C ALA A 97 -3.72 -5.74 4.11
N SER A 98 -4.12 -5.59 5.36
CA SER A 98 -5.17 -4.65 5.76
C SER A 98 -4.73 -3.20 5.84
N TYR A 99 -3.42 -2.91 5.77
CA TYR A 99 -2.95 -1.53 5.84
C TYR A 99 -3.41 -0.72 4.64
N ARG A 100 -3.86 0.51 4.88
CA ARG A 100 -4.29 1.47 3.87
C ARG A 100 -3.37 2.67 3.92
N ASN A 101 -2.49 2.80 2.93
CA ASN A 101 -1.81 4.05 2.65
C ASN A 101 -2.65 4.87 1.67
N PHE A 102 -2.45 6.17 1.60
CA PHE A 102 -3.28 7.04 0.78
C PHE A 102 -2.51 8.25 0.27
N PHE A 103 -2.66 8.54 -1.02
CA PHE A 103 -2.06 9.69 -1.67
C PHE A 103 -2.96 10.23 -2.77
N TYR A 104 -2.76 11.50 -3.11
CA TYR A 104 -3.33 12.07 -4.33
C TYR A 104 -2.59 11.53 -5.56
N PRO A 105 -3.28 11.33 -6.69
CA PRO A 105 -2.66 10.76 -7.89
C PRO A 105 -1.51 11.57 -8.47
N HIS A 106 -1.47 12.87 -8.20
CA HIS A 106 -0.41 13.76 -8.71
C HIS A 106 0.86 13.79 -7.85
N GLN A 107 0.81 13.20 -6.66
CA GLN A 107 1.96 13.18 -5.75
C GLN A 107 3.02 12.19 -6.23
N ARG A 108 4.30 12.58 -6.19
CA ARG A 108 5.41 11.83 -6.80
C ARG A 108 6.66 11.69 -5.92
N TRP A 109 6.54 11.98 -4.64
CA TRP A 109 7.68 11.90 -3.70
C TRP A 109 7.79 10.55 -2.98
N GLN A 110 6.82 9.70 -3.10
CA GLN A 110 6.78 8.39 -2.48
C GLN A 110 7.13 7.28 -3.48
N PHE A 111 7.54 6.12 -2.97
CA PHE A 111 7.75 4.93 -3.79
C PHE A 111 6.41 4.29 -4.09
N THR A 112 5.85 4.59 -5.24
CA THR A 112 4.56 4.08 -5.70
C THR A 112 4.66 3.48 -7.09
N GLY A 113 3.81 2.50 -7.35
CA GLY A 113 3.71 1.82 -8.62
C GLY A 113 2.30 1.32 -8.90
N LEU A 114 2.17 0.50 -9.91
CA LEU A 114 0.91 -0.04 -10.39
C LEU A 114 0.98 -1.56 -10.52
N ARG A 115 -0.10 -2.23 -10.16
CA ARG A 115 -0.35 -3.63 -10.50
C ARG A 115 -1.70 -3.71 -11.19
N LEU A 116 -1.73 -4.35 -12.34
CA LEU A 116 -2.95 -4.50 -13.12
C LEU A 116 -3.71 -5.75 -12.74
N ALA A 117 -5.03 -5.66 -12.78
CA ALA A 117 -5.95 -6.78 -12.66
C ALA A 117 -6.73 -6.95 -13.97
N LYS A 118 -7.10 -8.19 -14.27
CA LYS A 118 -7.94 -8.55 -15.41
C LYS A 118 -9.14 -9.35 -14.91
N ASP A 119 -10.32 -9.01 -15.40
CA ASP A 119 -11.52 -9.81 -15.16
C ASP A 119 -11.44 -11.08 -16.01
N ILE A 120 -11.87 -12.20 -15.43
CA ILE A 120 -11.85 -13.52 -16.06
C ILE A 120 -13.22 -13.79 -16.68
#